data_a38d2ddb776e45090de160a5464ccaac
#
_entry.id   a38d2ddb776e45090de160a5464ccaac
#
_cell.length_a   1.000
_cell.length_b   1.000
_cell.length_c   1.000
_cell.angle_alpha   90.00
_cell.angle_beta   90.00
_cell.angle_gamma   90.00
#
_symmetry.space_group_name_H-M   'P 1'
#
loop_
_entity.id
_entity.type
_entity.pdbx_description
1 polymer ?
#
loop_
_entity_poly.entity_id
_entity_poly.type
_entity_poly.pdbx_seq_one_letter_code
_entity_poly.pdbx_strand_id
1 'polypeptide(L)'
;MTLLRRVGRTKKNKKGRNVLARNISMFALAIGLSGVLQGGAASPVSADETPLLTEQGQAPVDNQDSFLILQTNLHPPYQELQNGTLGGYSIAVLNCAFERIGVGYGLAVAPRQRNREMVQSGRSDGFFLARISEFMDEYAVASKPLALEKWVWVSPSTLTSSTQAKQAPKPNEYSTIGAILGSNEAEWLAEQGYGDVVRVPSIASLVGQVAMGRVDFALVDKHSFEIARNELDLGAEKFRVQFERYAPLVVYFSKRYVEQFPNLLSDLNGVLEFCETKPMHLEPWERDAIERVQLPMVRQLAKSADLIGNVRAVLGDGRLSADHKRLIDEEWIAMGRLGQASARAREVLDNVLSDYLRGFQASSAGQVAEAFVFDIYGQTVGMSRLTSDFDQSDEPQYQMAEYINRDHALIADIRFDASTRSFLSQITVPIIDPENGRILAALTVGLDVSAALRPES
;
A
#
# COMPACT_ATOMS: atom_id res chain seq x y z
N MET A 1 38.46 -42.10 -46.40
CA MET A 1 39.77 -42.24 -45.74
C MET A 1 39.45 -42.19 -44.26
N THR A 2 39.17 -43.31 -43.53
CA THR A 2 40.18 -44.15 -42.91
C THR A 2 40.86 -43.43 -41.76
N LEU A 3 40.82 -43.75 -40.47
CA LEU A 3 40.81 -44.99 -39.64
C LEU A 3 40.57 -44.52 -38.19
N LEU A 4 39.69 -45.08 -37.39
CA LEU A 4 39.79 -46.26 -36.54
C LEU A 4 40.99 -46.37 -35.62
N ARG A 5 40.74 -46.41 -34.32
CA ARG A 5 40.99 -47.52 -33.34
C ARG A 5 41.24 -46.99 -31.91
N ARG A 6 40.63 -47.43 -30.94
CA ARG A 6 40.41 -48.66 -30.15
C ARG A 6 41.00 -48.52 -28.76
N VAL A 7 40.19 -48.59 -27.73
CA VAL A 7 40.03 -49.67 -26.74
C VAL A 7 41.16 -49.82 -25.72
N GLY A 8 40.81 -49.79 -24.49
CA GLY A 8 41.62 -50.26 -23.35
C GLY A 8 40.78 -50.36 -22.06
N ARG A 9 40.19 -51.51 -21.84
CA ARG A 9 39.57 -52.01 -20.64
C ARG A 9 40.64 -52.55 -19.70
N THR A 10 40.41 -52.50 -18.36
CA THR A 10 40.59 -53.56 -17.34
C THR A 10 41.02 -52.88 -16.02
N LYS A 11 40.66 -53.30 -14.88
CA LYS A 11 40.05 -54.38 -14.10
C LYS A 11 40.23 -54.04 -12.61
N LYS A 12 39.22 -54.31 -11.83
CA LYS A 12 39.16 -54.74 -10.43
C LYS A 12 40.44 -55.02 -9.67
N ASN A 13 40.48 -54.56 -8.35
CA ASN A 13 40.64 -55.47 -7.19
C ASN A 13 40.36 -54.67 -5.89
N LYS A 14 39.62 -55.14 -5.09
CA LYS A 14 39.31 -55.92 -3.87
C LYS A 14 40.36 -55.84 -2.76
N LYS A 15 39.83 -55.60 -1.57
CA LYS A 15 40.27 -55.99 -0.23
C LYS A 15 40.92 -54.97 0.67
N GLY A 16 40.36 -54.93 1.90
CA GLY A 16 41.05 -54.55 3.12
C GLY A 16 40.10 -54.09 4.24
N ARG A 17 39.52 -55.05 4.95
CA ARG A 17 38.88 -54.86 6.27
C ARG A 17 39.95 -54.39 7.27
N ASN A 18 39.59 -53.52 8.20
CA ASN A 18 39.93 -53.75 9.60
C ASN A 18 38.97 -53.06 10.55
N VAL A 19 38.45 -53.85 11.43
CA VAL A 19 37.57 -53.65 12.57
C VAL A 19 38.44 -53.22 13.75
N LEU A 20 38.04 -52.23 14.53
CA LEU A 20 38.41 -52.15 15.93
C LEU A 20 37.23 -51.66 16.76
N ALA A 21 36.69 -52.63 17.50
CA ALA A 21 35.72 -52.43 18.59
C ALA A 21 36.49 -52.21 19.90
N ARG A 22 35.96 -51.39 20.77
CA ARG A 22 36.19 -51.42 22.23
C ARG A 22 34.98 -50.78 22.89
N ASN A 23 34.03 -51.57 23.43
CA ASN A 23 33.85 -52.05 24.81
C ASN A 23 33.82 -50.98 25.87
N ILE A 24 32.64 -50.72 26.42
CA ILE A 24 31.92 -51.22 27.61
C ILE A 24 32.20 -50.41 28.86
N SER A 25 31.14 -49.84 29.46
CA SER A 25 30.82 -50.14 30.85
C SER A 25 29.36 -49.83 31.17
N MET A 26 28.63 -50.81 31.49
CA MET A 26 27.32 -50.83 32.17
C MET A 26 27.52 -50.39 33.64
N PHE A 27 26.58 -49.58 34.14
CA PHE A 27 26.16 -49.70 35.53
C PHE A 27 24.64 -49.71 35.58
N ALA A 28 24.11 -50.87 35.91
CA ALA A 28 22.71 -51.12 36.25
C ALA A 28 22.54 -50.84 37.75
N LEU A 29 21.53 -50.10 38.12
CA LEU A 29 20.99 -50.17 39.47
C LEU A 29 19.45 -50.28 39.33
N ALA A 30 18.97 -51.49 39.63
CA ALA A 30 17.55 -51.80 39.73
C ALA A 30 17.05 -51.46 41.14
N ILE A 31 15.96 -50.72 41.23
CA ILE A 31 15.05 -50.77 42.36
C ILE A 31 13.63 -50.79 41.75
N GLY A 32 12.94 -51.91 41.97
CA GLY A 32 11.56 -52.10 41.55
C GLY A 32 10.60 -51.41 42.49
N LEU A 33 9.47 -51.00 41.94
CA LEU A 33 8.17 -51.03 42.62
C LEU A 33 7.06 -51.10 41.60
N SER A 34 6.17 -52.06 41.81
CA SER A 34 4.98 -52.37 41.03
C SER A 34 3.93 -51.27 41.12
N GLY A 35 3.24 -50.96 40.03
CA GLY A 35 2.11 -50.05 40.04
C GLY A 35 1.37 -50.05 38.70
N VAL A 36 0.37 -50.89 38.60
CA VAL A 36 -0.90 -50.81 37.85
C VAL A 36 -0.91 -50.13 36.48
N LEU A 37 -1.07 -50.94 35.45
CA LEU A 37 -1.51 -50.57 34.09
C LEU A 37 -2.95 -50.01 34.14
N GLN A 38 -3.10 -48.71 33.84
CA GLN A 38 -4.33 -48.17 33.28
C GLN A 38 -4.00 -47.60 31.90
N GLY A 39 -4.53 -48.26 30.87
CA GLY A 39 -4.48 -47.83 29.50
C GLY A 39 -5.34 -46.58 29.32
N GLY A 40 -4.66 -45.42 29.20
CA GLY A 40 -5.25 -44.19 28.71
C GLY A 40 -4.90 -44.06 27.24
N ALA A 41 -5.87 -44.14 26.36
CA ALA A 41 -5.74 -43.78 24.96
C ALA A 41 -5.31 -42.31 24.87
N ALA A 42 -4.13 -42.07 24.36
CA ALA A 42 -3.67 -40.71 24.03
C ALA A 42 -4.52 -40.20 22.85
N SER A 43 -5.44 -39.31 23.13
CA SER A 43 -6.09 -38.48 22.12
C SER A 43 -5.03 -37.59 21.43
N PRO A 44 -5.10 -37.40 20.10
CA PRO A 44 -4.21 -36.50 19.44
C PRO A 44 -4.47 -35.08 20.02
N VAL A 45 -3.43 -34.46 20.54
CA VAL A 45 -3.42 -33.05 20.93
C VAL A 45 -3.63 -32.27 19.63
N SER A 46 -4.84 -31.78 19.45
CA SER A 46 -5.15 -30.73 18.49
C SER A 46 -4.29 -29.53 18.87
N ALA A 47 -3.36 -29.17 18.02
CA ALA A 47 -2.60 -27.94 18.16
C ALA A 47 -3.55 -26.77 17.91
N ASP A 48 -4.29 -26.39 18.94
CA ASP A 48 -5.03 -25.14 19.00
C ASP A 48 -3.99 -24.07 19.40
N GLU A 49 -3.26 -23.55 18.38
CA GLU A 49 -2.37 -22.41 18.60
C GLU A 49 -3.22 -21.24 19.04
N THR A 50 -3.16 -20.95 20.33
CA THR A 50 -3.81 -19.76 20.91
C THR A 50 -3.18 -18.52 20.25
N PRO A 51 -3.98 -17.58 19.68
CA PRO A 51 -3.45 -16.37 19.10
C PRO A 51 -2.66 -15.58 20.14
N LEU A 52 -1.48 -15.08 19.74
CA LEU A 52 -0.72 -14.15 20.56
C LEU A 52 -1.53 -12.85 20.69
N LEU A 53 -2.01 -12.57 21.90
CA LEU A 53 -2.68 -11.31 22.21
C LEU A 53 -1.62 -10.33 22.72
N THR A 54 -1.48 -9.20 22.05
CA THR A 54 -0.72 -8.05 22.51
C THR A 54 -1.71 -6.92 22.82
N GLU A 55 -1.82 -6.51 24.10
CA GLU A 55 -2.54 -5.30 24.45
C GLU A 55 -1.72 -4.09 24.00
N GLN A 56 -2.28 -3.27 23.12
CA GLN A 56 -1.69 -2.00 22.71
C GLN A 56 -2.75 -0.90 22.93
N GLY A 57 -2.36 0.09 23.72
CA GLY A 57 -3.22 1.21 24.10
C GLY A 57 -3.94 0.99 25.41
N GLN A 58 -3.65 1.84 26.40
CA GLN A 58 -4.47 1.96 27.61
C GLN A 58 -5.73 2.72 27.25
N ALA A 59 -6.90 2.06 27.35
CA ALA A 59 -8.16 2.77 27.28
C ALA A 59 -8.21 3.86 28.36
N PRO A 60 -8.71 5.07 28.05
CA PRO A 60 -9.07 6.02 29.09
C PRO A 60 -10.04 5.34 30.06
N VAL A 61 -9.86 5.54 31.36
CA VAL A 61 -10.51 4.80 32.46
C VAL A 61 -12.05 4.88 32.45
N ASP A 62 -12.65 5.71 31.58
CA ASP A 62 -14.09 5.97 31.54
C ASP A 62 -14.88 5.28 30.41
N ASN A 63 -14.23 4.52 29.50
CA ASN A 63 -14.93 3.95 28.33
C ASN A 63 -14.56 2.48 28.12
N GLN A 64 -14.81 1.61 29.10
CA GLN A 64 -14.58 0.15 28.96
C GLN A 64 -15.48 -0.54 27.94
N ASP A 65 -16.53 0.14 27.45
CA ASP A 65 -17.49 -0.43 26.48
C ASP A 65 -17.05 -0.36 25.01
N SER A 66 -15.92 0.31 24.70
CA SER A 66 -15.45 0.52 23.32
C SER A 66 -14.11 -0.16 22.97
N PHE A 67 -13.69 -1.16 23.78
CA PHE A 67 -12.47 -1.89 23.45
C PHE A 67 -12.72 -2.88 22.31
N LEU A 68 -11.93 -2.77 21.22
CA LEU A 68 -12.08 -3.62 20.04
C LEU A 68 -10.90 -4.58 19.86
N ILE A 69 -11.17 -5.74 19.29
CA ILE A 69 -10.16 -6.74 18.94
C ILE A 69 -9.97 -6.77 17.41
N LEU A 70 -8.77 -6.42 16.97
CA LEU A 70 -8.38 -6.49 15.57
C LEU A 70 -7.47 -7.70 15.32
N GLN A 71 -7.79 -8.46 14.30
CA GLN A 71 -6.95 -9.54 13.80
C GLN A 71 -5.92 -9.02 12.80
N THR A 72 -4.73 -9.62 12.78
CA THR A 72 -3.72 -9.36 11.74
C THR A 72 -2.86 -10.60 11.50
N ASN A 73 -2.06 -10.57 10.46
CA ASN A 73 -0.97 -11.52 10.21
C ASN A 73 0.38 -10.80 10.22
N LEU A 74 1.46 -11.53 10.36
CA LEU A 74 2.78 -10.95 10.17
C LEU A 74 3.01 -10.68 8.69
N HIS A 75 3.45 -9.49 8.38
CA HIS A 75 3.77 -9.01 7.03
C HIS A 75 4.79 -7.87 7.10
N PRO A 76 6.09 -8.18 7.32
CA PRO A 76 7.12 -7.16 7.38
C PRO A 76 7.21 -6.34 6.08
N PRO A 77 7.43 -5.03 6.16
CA PRO A 77 7.66 -4.21 7.37
C PRO A 77 6.38 -3.59 7.96
N TYR A 78 5.22 -3.97 7.46
CA TYR A 78 3.93 -3.39 7.88
C TYR A 78 3.50 -3.88 9.27
N GLN A 79 3.62 -5.18 9.52
CA GLN A 79 3.46 -5.81 10.83
C GLN A 79 4.56 -6.83 11.05
N GLU A 80 5.34 -6.63 12.08
CA GLU A 80 6.46 -7.50 12.43
C GLU A 80 6.62 -7.62 13.93
N LEU A 81 7.23 -8.72 14.37
CA LEU A 81 7.58 -8.87 15.77
C LEU A 81 8.99 -8.31 16.00
N GLN A 82 9.07 -7.24 16.78
CA GLN A 82 10.31 -6.65 17.24
C GLN A 82 10.48 -6.97 18.73
N ASN A 83 11.45 -7.83 19.09
CA ASN A 83 11.68 -8.26 20.47
C ASN A 83 10.43 -8.85 21.16
N GLY A 84 9.57 -9.56 20.41
CA GLY A 84 8.34 -10.14 20.92
C GLY A 84 7.14 -9.19 21.00
N THR A 85 7.32 -7.91 20.65
CA THR A 85 6.25 -6.92 20.57
C THR A 85 5.87 -6.71 19.10
N LEU A 86 4.57 -6.66 18.84
CA LEU A 86 4.07 -6.37 17.50
C LEU A 86 4.27 -4.88 17.18
N GLY A 87 4.97 -4.61 16.08
CA GLY A 87 5.30 -3.28 15.59
C GLY A 87 5.20 -3.22 14.06
N GLY A 88 5.77 -2.19 13.48
CA GLY A 88 5.79 -1.93 12.06
C GLY A 88 4.92 -0.75 11.65
N TYR A 89 4.98 -0.41 10.35
CA TYR A 89 4.37 0.80 9.81
C TYR A 89 2.87 0.91 10.10
N SER A 90 2.11 -0.15 9.81
CA SER A 90 0.65 -0.13 9.98
C SER A 90 0.23 -0.09 11.45
N ILE A 91 1.04 -0.69 12.33
CA ILE A 91 0.81 -0.63 13.78
C ILE A 91 1.00 0.81 14.29
N ALA A 92 2.03 1.51 13.79
CA ALA A 92 2.27 2.91 14.17
C ALA A 92 1.10 3.82 13.74
N VAL A 93 0.58 3.63 12.53
CA VAL A 93 -0.59 4.39 12.03
C VAL A 93 -1.83 4.08 12.85
N LEU A 94 -2.11 2.81 13.16
CA LEU A 94 -3.26 2.43 13.98
C LEU A 94 -3.16 2.97 15.41
N ASN A 95 -1.99 2.89 16.06
CA ASN A 95 -1.75 3.46 17.37
C ASN A 95 -2.09 4.95 17.41
N CYS A 96 -1.52 5.72 16.44
CA CYS A 96 -1.81 7.14 16.31
C CYS A 96 -3.32 7.40 16.11
N ALA A 97 -3.98 6.64 15.25
CA ALA A 97 -5.37 6.88 14.90
C ALA A 97 -6.31 6.55 16.06
N PHE A 98 -6.14 5.40 16.72
CA PHE A 98 -6.98 5.01 17.86
C PHE A 98 -6.73 5.86 19.10
N GLU A 99 -5.49 6.30 19.34
CA GLU A 99 -5.18 7.26 20.40
C GLU A 99 -5.93 8.59 20.19
N ARG A 100 -5.94 9.11 18.94
CA ARG A 100 -6.63 10.36 18.61
C ARG A 100 -8.14 10.31 18.76
N ILE A 101 -8.77 9.16 18.48
CA ILE A 101 -10.22 9.00 18.64
C ILE A 101 -10.60 8.45 20.02
N GLY A 102 -9.63 8.18 20.91
CA GLY A 102 -9.87 7.73 22.28
C GLY A 102 -10.46 6.32 22.39
N VAL A 103 -10.17 5.42 21.41
CA VAL A 103 -10.66 4.04 21.39
C VAL A 103 -9.54 3.08 21.77
N GLY A 104 -9.75 2.28 22.81
CA GLY A 104 -8.84 1.21 23.19
C GLY A 104 -8.98 0.01 22.27
N TYR A 105 -7.85 -0.65 21.92
CA TYR A 105 -7.90 -1.83 21.08
C TYR A 105 -6.80 -2.84 21.41
N GLY A 106 -7.08 -4.11 21.09
CA GLY A 106 -6.12 -5.21 21.19
C GLY A 106 -5.87 -5.84 19.82
N LEU A 107 -4.68 -6.42 19.68
CA LEU A 107 -4.25 -7.09 18.45
C LEU A 107 -4.07 -8.59 18.68
N ALA A 108 -4.61 -9.41 17.76
CA ALA A 108 -4.39 -10.83 17.72
C ALA A 108 -3.76 -11.24 16.38
N VAL A 109 -2.67 -12.02 16.43
CA VAL A 109 -1.94 -12.45 15.25
C VAL A 109 -2.31 -13.89 14.90
N ALA A 110 -2.83 -14.10 13.70
CA ALA A 110 -3.14 -15.42 13.15
C ALA A 110 -3.00 -15.42 11.61
N PRO A 111 -3.00 -16.60 10.97
CA PRO A 111 -3.04 -16.68 9.51
C PRO A 111 -4.25 -15.93 8.94
N ARG A 112 -4.08 -15.25 7.79
CA ARG A 112 -5.08 -14.38 7.17
C ARG A 112 -6.46 -15.04 7.00
N GLN A 113 -6.52 -16.28 6.56
CA GLN A 113 -7.79 -17.00 6.41
C GLN A 113 -8.53 -17.12 7.75
N ARG A 114 -7.80 -17.48 8.82
CA ARG A 114 -8.38 -17.57 10.18
C ARG A 114 -8.87 -16.20 10.66
N ASN A 115 -8.13 -15.13 10.38
CA ASN A 115 -8.53 -13.77 10.73
C ASN A 115 -9.88 -13.40 10.12
N ARG A 116 -10.09 -13.70 8.84
CA ARG A 116 -11.37 -13.48 8.15
C ARG A 116 -12.51 -14.30 8.75
N GLU A 117 -12.28 -15.58 9.01
CA GLU A 117 -13.26 -16.45 9.67
C GLU A 117 -13.65 -15.95 11.07
N MET A 118 -12.70 -15.39 11.81
CA MET A 118 -12.95 -14.78 13.13
C MET A 118 -13.87 -13.57 13.00
N VAL A 119 -13.64 -12.68 12.03
CA VAL A 119 -14.49 -11.50 11.79
C VAL A 119 -15.86 -11.92 11.25
N GLN A 120 -15.91 -12.82 10.26
CA GLN A 120 -17.15 -13.31 9.67
C GLN A 120 -18.06 -14.00 10.71
N SER A 121 -17.46 -14.75 11.63
CA SER A 121 -18.20 -15.42 12.71
C SER A 121 -18.53 -14.52 13.92
N GLY A 122 -18.14 -13.23 13.89
CA GLY A 122 -18.36 -12.28 14.97
C GLY A 122 -17.51 -12.53 16.22
N ARG A 123 -16.44 -13.32 16.13
CA ARG A 123 -15.49 -13.58 17.22
C ARG A 123 -14.39 -12.55 17.30
N SER A 124 -14.29 -11.66 16.32
CA SER A 124 -13.40 -10.50 16.31
C SER A 124 -14.13 -9.33 15.66
N ASP A 125 -13.75 -8.11 16.05
CA ASP A 125 -14.43 -6.89 15.61
C ASP A 125 -13.93 -6.41 14.26
N GLY A 126 -12.70 -6.77 13.89
CA GLY A 126 -12.15 -6.44 12.58
C GLY A 126 -10.83 -7.14 12.27
N PHE A 127 -10.34 -6.91 11.06
CA PHE A 127 -8.99 -7.32 10.71
C PHE A 127 -8.36 -6.34 9.72
N PHE A 128 -7.05 -6.25 9.67
CA PHE A 128 -6.36 -5.25 8.86
C PHE A 128 -5.19 -5.78 8.04
N LEU A 129 -4.76 -4.94 7.18
CA LEU A 129 -4.02 -5.06 5.95
C LEU A 129 -4.70 -5.99 4.96
N ALA A 130 -5.95 -5.67 4.66
CA ALA A 130 -6.70 -6.33 3.62
C ALA A 130 -6.86 -5.42 2.40
N ARG A 131 -6.77 -6.01 1.24
CA ARG A 131 -7.23 -5.42 0.00
C ARG A 131 -8.76 -5.33 0.00
N ILE A 132 -9.31 -4.25 -0.56
CA ILE A 132 -10.75 -4.12 -0.77
C ILE A 132 -11.23 -5.22 -1.73
N SER A 133 -12.28 -5.95 -1.35
CA SER A 133 -12.90 -6.97 -2.17
C SER A 133 -14.38 -7.13 -1.88
N GLU A 134 -15.18 -7.42 -2.91
CA GLU A 134 -16.62 -7.63 -2.80
C GLU A 134 -16.97 -8.74 -1.78
N PHE A 135 -16.17 -9.80 -1.72
CA PHE A 135 -16.36 -10.87 -0.74
C PHE A 135 -16.28 -10.38 0.70
N MET A 136 -15.34 -9.48 1.01
CA MET A 136 -15.22 -8.90 2.36
C MET A 136 -16.37 -7.95 2.67
N ASP A 137 -16.84 -7.21 1.67
CA ASP A 137 -17.94 -6.24 1.81
C ASP A 137 -19.28 -6.90 2.15
N GLU A 138 -19.42 -8.22 1.96
CA GLU A 138 -20.61 -8.97 2.36
C GLU A 138 -20.84 -8.94 3.89
N TYR A 139 -19.77 -8.99 4.70
CA TYR A 139 -19.86 -9.11 6.17
C TYR A 139 -19.09 -8.07 6.97
N ALA A 140 -18.29 -7.23 6.32
CA ALA A 140 -17.50 -6.20 6.95
C ALA A 140 -17.54 -4.89 6.16
N VAL A 141 -17.08 -3.80 6.77
CA VAL A 141 -17.01 -2.47 6.18
C VAL A 141 -15.57 -1.99 6.20
N ALA A 142 -15.07 -1.53 5.07
CA ALA A 142 -13.70 -1.05 4.91
C ALA A 142 -13.52 0.37 5.44
N SER A 143 -12.39 0.63 6.11
CA SER A 143 -11.91 1.99 6.39
C SER A 143 -11.37 2.65 5.10
N LYS A 144 -10.96 3.94 5.21
CA LYS A 144 -9.98 4.49 4.27
C LYS A 144 -8.68 3.66 4.32
N PRO A 145 -7.87 3.69 3.26
CA PRO A 145 -6.59 3.00 3.26
C PRO A 145 -5.69 3.45 4.41
N LEU A 146 -5.02 2.49 4.98
CA LEU A 146 -4.04 2.65 6.07
C LEU A 146 -2.61 2.43 5.59
N ALA A 147 -2.45 1.71 4.48
CA ALA A 147 -1.17 1.49 3.82
C ALA A 147 -1.37 1.29 2.31
N LEU A 148 -0.29 1.51 1.56
CA LEU A 148 -0.23 1.28 0.13
C LEU A 148 0.92 0.33 -0.18
N GLU A 149 0.60 -0.84 -0.72
CA GLU A 149 1.59 -1.75 -1.28
C GLU A 149 1.86 -1.39 -2.75
N LYS A 150 3.10 -1.62 -3.18
CA LYS A 150 3.52 -1.53 -4.57
C LYS A 150 3.77 -2.94 -5.09
N TRP A 151 2.81 -3.50 -5.80
CA TRP A 151 2.93 -4.84 -6.35
C TRP A 151 3.78 -4.87 -7.60
N VAL A 152 4.70 -5.80 -7.60
CA VAL A 152 5.64 -6.03 -8.70
C VAL A 152 5.68 -7.50 -9.09
N TRP A 153 5.84 -7.73 -10.39
CA TRP A 153 6.27 -9.02 -10.91
C TRP A 153 7.78 -9.13 -10.73
N VAL A 154 8.20 -10.19 -10.07
CA VAL A 154 9.61 -10.56 -9.90
C VAL A 154 9.88 -11.83 -10.69
N SER A 155 10.89 -11.80 -11.55
CA SER A 155 11.31 -12.96 -12.35
C SER A 155 12.84 -13.11 -12.32
N PRO A 156 13.39 -14.31 -12.61
CA PRO A 156 14.83 -14.47 -12.75
C PRO A 156 15.38 -13.59 -13.88
N SER A 157 16.55 -12.98 -13.68
CA SER A 157 17.20 -12.18 -14.75
C SER A 157 17.56 -13.00 -15.97
N THR A 158 17.70 -14.33 -15.82
CA THR A 158 17.96 -15.29 -16.90
C THR A 158 16.73 -15.62 -17.74
N LEU A 159 15.52 -15.26 -17.29
CA LEU A 159 14.31 -15.47 -18.08
C LEU A 159 14.36 -14.57 -19.32
N THR A 160 14.64 -15.15 -20.47
CA THR A 160 14.75 -14.42 -21.73
C THR A 160 13.36 -14.20 -22.33
N SER A 161 12.95 -12.94 -22.51
CA SER A 161 11.90 -12.63 -23.46
C SER A 161 12.42 -12.88 -24.87
N SER A 162 11.55 -13.36 -25.76
CA SER A 162 11.86 -13.44 -27.20
C SER A 162 12.48 -12.12 -27.66
N THR A 163 13.51 -12.18 -28.46
CA THR A 163 14.56 -11.22 -28.82
C THR A 163 14.11 -9.85 -29.35
N GLN A 164 12.86 -9.44 -29.23
CA GLN A 164 12.31 -8.18 -29.78
C GLN A 164 11.55 -7.27 -28.81
N ALA A 165 11.31 -7.69 -27.57
CA ALA A 165 10.54 -6.86 -26.64
C ALA A 165 11.46 -5.92 -25.84
N LYS A 166 11.30 -4.61 -26.05
CA LYS A 166 11.90 -3.55 -25.21
C LYS A 166 11.36 -3.53 -23.78
N GLN A 167 10.33 -4.33 -23.49
CA GLN A 167 9.70 -4.44 -22.16
C GLN A 167 10.07 -5.77 -21.49
N ALA A 168 10.12 -5.77 -20.16
CA ALA A 168 10.30 -6.98 -19.38
C ALA A 168 9.15 -7.98 -19.65
N PRO A 169 9.43 -9.30 -19.69
CA PRO A 169 8.39 -10.30 -19.96
C PRO A 169 7.31 -10.26 -18.88
N LYS A 170 6.04 -10.29 -19.30
CA LYS A 170 4.89 -10.51 -18.39
C LYS A 170 4.52 -11.99 -18.36
N PRO A 171 3.87 -12.46 -17.28
CA PRO A 171 3.35 -13.83 -17.23
C PRO A 171 2.42 -14.12 -18.42
N ASN A 172 2.52 -15.32 -18.95
CA ASN A 172 1.63 -15.86 -19.97
C ASN A 172 1.04 -17.20 -19.49
N GLU A 173 0.20 -17.83 -20.30
CA GLU A 173 -0.47 -19.09 -19.96
C GLU A 173 0.47 -20.28 -19.65
N TYR A 174 1.74 -20.21 -20.07
CA TYR A 174 2.77 -21.22 -19.82
C TYR A 174 3.68 -20.88 -18.63
N SER A 175 3.51 -19.72 -18.02
CA SER A 175 4.38 -19.25 -16.93
C SER A 175 4.00 -19.90 -15.62
N THR A 176 5.00 -20.38 -14.87
CA THR A 176 4.82 -20.79 -13.48
C THR A 176 4.78 -19.55 -12.59
N ILE A 177 3.61 -19.26 -12.02
CA ILE A 177 3.39 -18.11 -11.17
C ILE A 177 3.41 -18.51 -9.71
N GLY A 178 4.12 -17.75 -8.87
CA GLY A 178 4.17 -17.95 -7.42
C GLY A 178 3.58 -16.79 -6.63
N ALA A 179 2.98 -17.12 -5.49
CA ALA A 179 2.51 -16.15 -4.51
C ALA A 179 2.57 -16.74 -3.09
N ILE A 180 2.52 -15.87 -2.08
CA ILE A 180 2.46 -16.30 -0.68
C ILE A 180 1.04 -16.82 -0.38
N LEU A 181 0.96 -17.96 0.28
CA LEU A 181 -0.31 -18.59 0.66
C LEU A 181 -1.19 -17.62 1.47
N GLY A 182 -2.39 -17.36 0.96
CA GLY A 182 -3.36 -16.48 1.60
C GLY A 182 -3.00 -14.99 1.59
N SER A 183 -2.03 -14.56 0.80
CA SER A 183 -1.71 -13.13 0.63
C SER A 183 -2.75 -12.40 -0.23
N ASN A 184 -2.74 -11.05 -0.17
CA ASN A 184 -3.58 -10.21 -1.01
C ASN A 184 -3.31 -10.44 -2.51
N GLU A 185 -2.03 -10.67 -2.86
CA GLU A 185 -1.59 -10.96 -4.23
C GLU A 185 -2.15 -12.30 -4.72
N ALA A 186 -2.10 -13.35 -3.88
CA ALA A 186 -2.64 -14.67 -4.24
C ALA A 186 -4.15 -14.62 -4.51
N GLU A 187 -4.88 -13.82 -3.76
CA GLU A 187 -6.32 -13.61 -3.96
C GLU A 187 -6.60 -12.84 -5.25
N TRP A 188 -5.86 -11.76 -5.45
CA TRP A 188 -5.99 -10.97 -6.68
C TRP A 188 -5.66 -11.81 -7.92
N LEU A 189 -4.61 -12.63 -7.89
CA LEU A 189 -4.26 -13.54 -8.98
C LEU A 189 -5.42 -14.49 -9.31
N ALA A 190 -6.07 -15.05 -8.29
CA ALA A 190 -7.22 -15.90 -8.48
C ALA A 190 -8.41 -15.16 -9.11
N GLU A 191 -8.69 -13.94 -8.69
CA GLU A 191 -9.73 -13.07 -9.28
C GLU A 191 -9.44 -12.69 -10.74
N GLN A 192 -8.16 -12.52 -11.08
CA GLN A 192 -7.73 -12.24 -12.47
C GLN A 192 -7.72 -13.50 -13.36
N GLY A 193 -8.06 -14.67 -12.81
CA GLY A 193 -8.14 -15.93 -13.56
C GLY A 193 -6.80 -16.62 -13.78
N TYR A 194 -5.75 -16.23 -13.04
CA TYR A 194 -4.52 -17.01 -13.03
C TYR A 194 -4.76 -18.36 -12.32
N GLY A 195 -4.64 -19.47 -13.07
CA GLY A 195 -5.02 -20.79 -12.60
C GLY A 195 -4.04 -21.42 -11.60
N ASP A 196 -2.97 -22.02 -12.10
CA ASP A 196 -2.06 -22.84 -11.28
C ASP A 196 -0.98 -21.98 -10.58
N VAL A 197 -1.38 -21.22 -9.56
CA VAL A 197 -0.43 -20.42 -8.75
C VAL A 197 0.22 -21.32 -7.70
N VAL A 198 1.55 -21.40 -7.73
CA VAL A 198 2.38 -22.03 -6.70
C VAL A 198 2.30 -21.22 -5.41
N ARG A 199 1.69 -21.78 -4.36
CA ARG A 199 1.53 -21.11 -3.08
C ARG A 199 2.59 -21.56 -2.09
N VAL A 200 3.34 -20.62 -1.56
CA VAL A 200 4.44 -20.86 -0.60
C VAL A 200 4.17 -20.20 0.74
N PRO A 201 4.76 -20.68 1.85
CA PRO A 201 4.41 -20.16 3.19
C PRO A 201 5.00 -18.79 3.52
N SER A 202 6.04 -18.33 2.82
CA SER A 202 6.74 -17.08 3.15
C SER A 202 7.34 -16.40 1.93
N ILE A 203 7.57 -15.09 2.05
CA ILE A 203 8.27 -14.28 1.04
C ILE A 203 9.68 -14.81 0.78
N ALA A 204 10.42 -15.19 1.80
CA ALA A 204 11.77 -15.75 1.66
C ALA A 204 11.79 -17.05 0.83
N SER A 205 10.80 -17.94 1.07
CA SER A 205 10.64 -19.14 0.25
C SER A 205 10.31 -18.79 -1.22
N LEU A 206 9.45 -17.80 -1.45
CA LEU A 206 9.06 -17.38 -2.78
C LEU A 206 10.25 -16.79 -3.56
N VAL A 207 10.98 -15.85 -2.95
CA VAL A 207 12.18 -15.23 -3.52
C VAL A 207 13.25 -16.28 -3.83
N GLY A 208 13.44 -17.25 -2.93
CA GLY A 208 14.36 -18.37 -3.16
C GLY A 208 13.96 -19.24 -4.34
N GLN A 209 12.66 -19.51 -4.54
CA GLN A 209 12.17 -20.29 -5.69
C GLN A 209 12.34 -19.54 -7.01
N VAL A 210 12.09 -18.23 -7.03
CA VAL A 210 12.37 -17.38 -8.20
C VAL A 210 13.87 -17.38 -8.52
N ALA A 211 14.73 -17.18 -7.53
CA ALA A 211 16.19 -17.18 -7.72
C ALA A 211 16.73 -18.51 -8.27
N MET A 212 16.09 -19.62 -7.93
CA MET A 212 16.44 -20.95 -8.45
C MET A 212 15.76 -21.29 -9.80
N GLY A 213 14.95 -20.40 -10.36
CA GLY A 213 14.21 -20.66 -11.60
C GLY A 213 13.12 -21.74 -11.48
N ARG A 214 12.60 -21.98 -10.27
CA ARG A 214 11.48 -22.91 -10.05
C ARG A 214 10.11 -22.25 -10.23
N VAL A 215 10.07 -20.95 -10.13
CA VAL A 215 8.96 -20.05 -10.37
C VAL A 215 9.44 -19.02 -11.39
N ASP A 216 8.70 -18.84 -12.49
CA ASP A 216 9.03 -17.91 -13.54
C ASP A 216 8.70 -16.46 -13.14
N PHE A 217 7.55 -16.29 -12.48
CA PHE A 217 7.09 -14.99 -11.99
C PHE A 217 6.51 -15.10 -10.60
N ALA A 218 6.86 -14.19 -9.72
CA ALA A 218 6.20 -13.99 -8.43
C ALA A 218 5.54 -12.62 -8.38
N LEU A 219 4.29 -12.54 -7.93
CA LEU A 219 3.64 -11.28 -7.59
C LEU A 219 3.82 -11.03 -6.11
N VAL A 220 4.43 -9.90 -5.77
CA VAL A 220 4.80 -9.54 -4.38
C VAL A 220 4.76 -8.03 -4.17
N ASP A 221 4.59 -7.60 -2.91
CA ASP A 221 4.92 -6.23 -2.54
C ASP A 221 6.42 -5.97 -2.71
N LYS A 222 6.76 -4.87 -3.38
CA LYS A 222 8.15 -4.52 -3.69
C LYS A 222 9.01 -4.37 -2.45
N HIS A 223 8.50 -3.71 -1.42
CA HIS A 223 9.27 -3.44 -0.20
C HIS A 223 9.56 -4.74 0.58
N SER A 224 8.57 -5.60 0.72
CA SER A 224 8.72 -6.92 1.33
C SER A 224 9.69 -7.80 0.54
N PHE A 225 9.65 -7.72 -0.80
CA PHE A 225 10.62 -8.42 -1.67
C PHE A 225 12.05 -7.94 -1.43
N GLU A 226 12.28 -6.63 -1.36
CA GLU A 226 13.63 -6.08 -1.15
C GLU A 226 14.22 -6.48 0.20
N ILE A 227 13.41 -6.50 1.26
CA ILE A 227 13.82 -6.98 2.57
C ILE A 227 14.22 -8.46 2.48
N ALA A 228 13.32 -9.32 1.99
CA ALA A 228 13.57 -10.75 1.91
C ALA A 228 14.77 -11.10 1.03
N ARG A 229 14.95 -10.38 -0.09
CA ARG A 229 16.11 -10.54 -0.96
C ARG A 229 17.43 -10.22 -0.24
N ASN A 230 17.44 -9.14 0.54
CA ASN A 230 18.62 -8.72 1.31
C ASN A 230 18.93 -9.71 2.45
N GLU A 231 17.90 -10.20 3.16
CA GLU A 231 18.05 -11.22 4.21
C GLU A 231 18.62 -12.54 3.67
N LEU A 232 18.30 -12.88 2.42
CA LEU A 232 18.81 -14.06 1.73
C LEU A 232 20.18 -13.84 1.06
N ASP A 233 20.78 -12.66 1.21
CA ASP A 233 22.04 -12.27 0.54
C ASP A 233 22.02 -12.49 -0.98
N LEU A 234 20.88 -12.17 -1.62
CA LEU A 234 20.72 -12.30 -3.06
C LEU A 234 20.88 -10.94 -3.74
N GLY A 235 21.80 -10.85 -4.70
CA GLY A 235 22.06 -9.63 -5.48
C GLY A 235 20.85 -9.23 -6.33
N ALA A 236 20.62 -7.91 -6.50
CA ALA A 236 19.52 -7.38 -7.30
C ALA A 236 19.60 -7.80 -8.78
N GLU A 237 20.81 -8.00 -9.29
CA GLU A 237 21.09 -8.43 -10.66
C GLU A 237 20.54 -9.82 -11.01
N LYS A 238 20.19 -10.62 -10.02
CA LYS A 238 19.56 -11.94 -10.21
C LYS A 238 18.10 -11.85 -10.61
N PHE A 239 17.48 -10.68 -10.45
CA PHE A 239 16.05 -10.49 -10.64
C PHE A 239 15.75 -9.41 -11.65
N ARG A 240 14.60 -9.54 -12.30
CA ARG A 240 13.91 -8.46 -13.00
C ARG A 240 12.67 -8.13 -12.20
N VAL A 241 12.45 -6.83 -12.00
CA VAL A 241 11.32 -6.30 -11.25
C VAL A 241 10.52 -5.41 -12.17
N GLN A 242 9.24 -5.70 -12.32
CA GLN A 242 8.32 -4.93 -13.16
C GLN A 242 7.11 -4.52 -12.35
N PHE A 243 6.79 -3.24 -12.35
CA PHE A 243 5.60 -2.70 -11.70
C PHE A 243 4.33 -3.30 -12.30
N GLU A 244 3.41 -3.71 -11.44
CA GLU A 244 2.08 -4.18 -11.82
C GLU A 244 1.00 -3.17 -11.40
N ARG A 245 0.93 -2.86 -10.12
CA ARG A 245 -0.08 -1.95 -9.59
C ARG A 245 0.24 -1.46 -8.16
N TYR A 246 -0.44 -0.42 -7.75
CA TYR A 246 -0.59 -0.10 -6.34
C TYR A 246 -1.79 -0.85 -5.75
N ALA A 247 -1.67 -1.27 -4.49
CA ALA A 247 -2.71 -1.98 -3.76
C ALA A 247 -2.99 -1.27 -2.42
N PRO A 248 -4.04 -0.45 -2.34
CA PRO A 248 -4.49 0.13 -1.08
C PRO A 248 -4.95 -0.95 -0.12
N LEU A 249 -4.49 -0.88 1.13
CA LEU A 249 -4.83 -1.80 2.21
C LEU A 249 -5.59 -1.09 3.32
N VAL A 250 -6.64 -1.71 3.80
CA VAL A 250 -7.62 -1.14 4.74
C VAL A 250 -7.72 -1.93 6.04
N VAL A 251 -8.40 -1.36 7.02
CA VAL A 251 -9.01 -2.10 8.13
C VAL A 251 -10.44 -2.45 7.73
N TYR A 252 -10.81 -3.71 7.87
CA TYR A 252 -12.18 -4.16 7.80
C TYR A 252 -12.76 -4.35 9.19
N PHE A 253 -13.87 -3.68 9.47
CA PHE A 253 -14.65 -3.86 10.69
C PHE A 253 -15.88 -4.70 10.42
N SER A 254 -16.23 -5.63 11.31
CA SER A 254 -17.48 -6.39 11.18
C SER A 254 -18.67 -5.43 11.12
N LYS A 255 -19.66 -5.71 10.27
CA LYS A 255 -20.89 -4.90 10.19
C LYS A 255 -21.55 -4.77 11.54
N ARG A 256 -21.58 -5.88 12.32
CA ARG A 256 -22.11 -5.87 13.69
C ARG A 256 -21.44 -4.84 14.59
N TYR A 257 -20.10 -4.71 14.52
CA TYR A 257 -19.37 -3.77 15.34
C TYR A 257 -19.64 -2.32 14.91
N VAL A 258 -19.69 -2.05 13.61
CA VAL A 258 -20.01 -0.71 13.07
C VAL A 258 -21.45 -0.31 13.40
N GLU A 259 -22.41 -1.24 13.40
CA GLU A 259 -23.79 -0.98 13.83
C GLU A 259 -23.85 -0.62 15.32
N GLN A 260 -23.04 -1.25 16.17
CA GLN A 260 -22.96 -0.95 17.60
C GLN A 260 -22.23 0.38 17.87
N PHE A 261 -21.23 0.75 17.06
CA PHE A 261 -20.43 1.97 17.17
C PHE A 261 -20.44 2.77 15.85
N PRO A 262 -21.56 3.43 15.52
CA PRO A 262 -21.78 4.00 14.17
C PRO A 262 -20.82 5.13 13.80
N ASN A 263 -20.21 5.81 14.78
CA ASN A 263 -19.26 6.90 14.53
C ASN A 263 -17.81 6.41 14.34
N LEU A 264 -17.49 5.18 14.78
CA LEU A 264 -16.12 4.66 14.77
C LEU A 264 -15.44 4.82 13.41
N LEU A 265 -16.11 4.38 12.34
CA LEU A 265 -15.53 4.39 10.99
C LEU A 265 -15.33 5.82 10.48
N SER A 266 -16.28 6.71 10.76
CA SER A 266 -16.18 8.13 10.44
C SER A 266 -15.01 8.79 11.16
N ASP A 267 -14.92 8.56 12.46
CA ASP A 267 -13.90 9.16 13.32
C ASP A 267 -12.50 8.64 12.95
N LEU A 268 -12.35 7.32 12.76
CA LEU A 268 -11.10 6.72 12.31
C LEU A 268 -10.67 7.29 10.95
N ASN A 269 -11.58 7.30 9.99
CA ASN A 269 -11.30 7.82 8.65
C ASN A 269 -10.95 9.32 8.66
N GLY A 270 -11.45 10.09 9.62
CA GLY A 270 -11.15 11.51 9.79
C GLY A 270 -9.74 11.79 10.33
N VAL A 271 -9.10 10.81 10.99
CA VAL A 271 -7.78 10.99 11.60
C VAL A 271 -6.65 10.24 10.89
N LEU A 272 -6.96 9.26 10.01
CA LEU A 272 -5.95 8.45 9.34
C LEU A 272 -4.94 9.29 8.56
N GLU A 273 -5.39 10.35 7.91
CA GLU A 273 -4.55 11.28 7.15
C GLU A 273 -3.47 11.95 8.01
N PHE A 274 -3.82 12.31 9.25
CA PHE A 274 -2.87 12.92 10.19
C PHE A 274 -1.91 11.91 10.83
N CYS A 275 -2.17 10.63 10.67
CA CYS A 275 -1.37 9.54 11.23
C CYS A 275 -0.42 8.91 10.21
N GLU A 276 -0.51 9.28 8.95
CA GLU A 276 0.44 8.87 7.94
C GLU A 276 1.81 9.49 8.21
N THR A 277 2.76 8.66 8.64
CA THR A 277 4.04 9.16 9.16
C THR A 277 5.06 9.48 8.07
N LYS A 278 4.90 8.95 6.88
CA LYS A 278 5.81 9.19 5.73
C LYS A 278 5.09 9.05 4.41
N PRO A 279 5.22 10.02 3.50
CA PRO A 279 4.79 9.84 2.12
C PRO A 279 5.58 8.69 1.49
N MET A 280 4.95 7.93 0.62
CA MET A 280 5.63 6.94 -0.20
C MET A 280 6.42 7.67 -1.28
N HIS A 281 7.75 7.60 -1.23
CA HIS A 281 8.59 8.28 -2.20
C HIS A 281 8.38 7.72 -3.61
N LEU A 282 8.26 8.64 -4.58
CA LEU A 282 8.34 8.29 -5.99
C LEU A 282 9.73 7.72 -6.30
N GLU A 283 9.76 6.55 -6.90
CA GLU A 283 11.00 6.00 -7.44
C GLU A 283 11.48 6.82 -8.65
N PRO A 284 12.78 6.79 -8.98
CA PRO A 284 13.30 7.54 -10.11
C PRO A 284 12.54 7.31 -11.42
N TRP A 285 12.16 6.08 -11.73
CA TRP A 285 11.42 5.75 -12.95
C TRP A 285 9.97 6.27 -12.93
N GLU A 286 9.33 6.35 -11.75
CA GLU A 286 7.97 6.88 -11.59
C GLU A 286 7.97 8.39 -11.79
N ARG A 287 8.93 9.06 -11.17
CA ARG A 287 9.14 10.50 -11.36
C ARG A 287 9.42 10.83 -12.82
N ASP A 288 10.30 10.06 -13.46
CA ASP A 288 10.66 10.20 -14.87
C ASP A 288 9.44 9.95 -15.80
N ALA A 289 8.57 9.00 -15.46
CA ALA A 289 7.33 8.75 -16.19
C ALA A 289 6.36 9.95 -16.06
N ILE A 290 6.18 10.49 -14.85
CA ILE A 290 5.36 11.68 -14.62
C ILE A 290 5.95 12.89 -15.37
N GLU A 291 7.26 13.10 -15.30
CA GLU A 291 7.94 14.21 -15.99
C GLU A 291 7.81 14.15 -17.52
N ARG A 292 7.84 12.95 -18.08
CA ARG A 292 7.76 12.77 -19.55
C ARG A 292 6.34 12.79 -20.09
N VAL A 293 5.37 12.27 -19.35
CA VAL A 293 4.00 12.06 -19.85
C VAL A 293 3.04 13.09 -19.28
N GLN A 294 3.00 13.23 -17.96
CA GLN A 294 1.96 14.02 -17.31
C GLN A 294 2.32 15.51 -17.20
N LEU A 295 3.55 15.84 -16.87
CA LEU A 295 3.98 17.23 -16.70
C LEU A 295 3.82 18.08 -17.97
N PRO A 296 4.11 17.61 -19.19
CA PRO A 296 3.87 18.40 -20.40
C PRO A 296 2.38 18.76 -20.58
N MET A 297 1.48 17.82 -20.28
CA MET A 297 0.03 18.04 -20.32
C MET A 297 -0.40 19.13 -19.32
N VAL A 298 0.06 19.04 -18.08
CA VAL A 298 -0.26 20.02 -17.02
C VAL A 298 0.31 21.42 -17.37
N ARG A 299 1.52 21.48 -17.91
CA ARG A 299 2.11 22.73 -18.38
C ARG A 299 1.36 23.35 -19.57
N GLN A 300 0.87 22.53 -20.48
CA GLN A 300 0.06 22.99 -21.61
C GLN A 300 -1.26 23.55 -21.10
N LEU A 301 -1.91 22.89 -20.16
CA LEU A 301 -3.13 23.37 -19.52
C LEU A 301 -2.90 24.73 -18.85
N ALA A 302 -1.84 24.86 -18.04
CA ALA A 302 -1.50 26.13 -17.34
C ALA A 302 -1.21 27.31 -18.29
N LYS A 303 -0.85 27.04 -19.55
CA LYS A 303 -0.58 28.05 -20.60
C LYS A 303 -1.78 28.30 -21.51
N SER A 304 -2.87 27.54 -21.37
CA SER A 304 -4.04 27.69 -22.25
C SER A 304 -4.76 29.02 -22.03
N ALA A 305 -5.18 29.66 -23.11
CA ALA A 305 -5.92 30.93 -23.04
C ALA A 305 -7.22 30.78 -22.27
N ASP A 306 -7.88 29.61 -22.39
CA ASP A 306 -9.14 29.29 -21.71
C ASP A 306 -8.94 29.22 -20.19
N LEU A 307 -7.91 28.50 -19.71
CA LEU A 307 -7.62 28.43 -18.27
C LEU A 307 -7.29 29.84 -17.73
N ILE A 308 -6.39 30.57 -18.40
CA ILE A 308 -5.99 31.91 -17.99
C ILE A 308 -7.19 32.87 -17.94
N GLY A 309 -8.07 32.81 -18.94
CA GLY A 309 -9.31 33.59 -18.97
C GLY A 309 -10.24 33.27 -17.82
N ASN A 310 -10.44 31.98 -17.52
CA ASN A 310 -11.27 31.53 -16.40
C ASN A 310 -10.64 31.91 -15.04
N VAL A 311 -9.31 31.81 -14.89
CA VAL A 311 -8.62 32.27 -13.69
C VAL A 311 -8.85 33.78 -13.48
N ARG A 312 -8.64 34.60 -14.50
CA ARG A 312 -8.88 36.07 -14.42
C ARG A 312 -10.34 36.42 -14.04
N ALA A 313 -11.30 35.60 -14.49
CA ALA A 313 -12.71 35.81 -14.21
C ALA A 313 -13.10 35.56 -12.74
N VAL A 314 -12.35 34.71 -12.03
CA VAL A 314 -12.66 34.32 -10.64
C VAL A 314 -11.70 34.92 -9.61
N LEU A 315 -10.57 35.50 -10.04
CA LEU A 315 -9.65 36.18 -9.11
C LEU A 315 -10.34 37.38 -8.48
N GLY A 316 -10.45 37.37 -7.16
CA GLY A 316 -11.01 38.49 -6.39
C GLY A 316 -10.00 39.64 -6.20
N ASP A 317 -10.50 40.75 -5.66
CA ASP A 317 -9.74 42.00 -5.51
C ASP A 317 -8.69 41.98 -4.40
N GLY A 318 -8.43 40.87 -3.73
CA GLY A 318 -7.35 40.90 -2.76
C GLY A 318 -7.27 39.77 -1.74
N ARG A 319 -6.24 39.90 -0.91
CA ARG A 319 -5.89 39.03 0.20
C ARG A 319 -6.94 39.14 1.31
N LEU A 320 -7.49 38.01 1.73
CA LEU A 320 -8.27 37.92 2.97
C LEU A 320 -7.35 38.18 4.18
N SER A 321 -7.90 38.74 5.25
CA SER A 321 -7.17 38.78 6.52
C SER A 321 -6.88 37.38 7.02
N ALA A 322 -5.80 37.17 7.75
CA ALA A 322 -5.42 35.85 8.28
C ALA A 322 -6.56 35.22 9.09
N ASP A 323 -7.24 35.99 9.94
CA ASP A 323 -8.37 35.49 10.74
C ASP A 323 -9.55 35.06 9.87
N HIS A 324 -9.89 35.83 8.82
CA HIS A 324 -10.99 35.50 7.93
C HIS A 324 -10.67 34.26 7.10
N LYS A 325 -9.44 34.14 6.59
CA LYS A 325 -9.00 32.95 5.85
C LYS A 325 -9.06 31.72 6.73
N ARG A 326 -8.57 31.78 7.97
CA ARG A 326 -8.62 30.69 8.96
C ARG A 326 -10.06 30.24 9.27
N LEU A 327 -11.00 31.18 9.46
CA LEU A 327 -12.41 30.84 9.74
C LEU A 327 -13.07 30.12 8.55
N ILE A 328 -12.80 30.57 7.32
CA ILE A 328 -13.27 29.89 6.11
C ILE A 328 -12.70 28.49 6.02
N ASP A 329 -11.42 28.34 6.30
CA ASP A 329 -10.71 27.06 6.23
C ASP A 329 -11.22 26.07 7.27
N GLU A 330 -11.38 26.50 8.52
CA GLU A 330 -11.96 25.68 9.60
C GLU A 330 -13.37 25.19 9.26
N GLU A 331 -14.24 26.05 8.69
CA GLU A 331 -15.58 25.68 8.24
C GLU A 331 -15.52 24.70 7.05
N TRP A 332 -14.61 24.96 6.08
CA TRP A 332 -14.42 24.12 4.91
C TRP A 332 -14.03 22.69 5.31
N ILE A 333 -13.01 22.55 6.15
CA ILE A 333 -12.52 21.27 6.68
C ILE A 333 -13.64 20.56 7.48
N ALA A 334 -14.32 21.28 8.37
CA ALA A 334 -15.37 20.70 9.21
C ALA A 334 -16.53 20.15 8.38
N MET A 335 -17.01 20.92 7.38
CA MET A 335 -18.07 20.48 6.48
C MET A 335 -17.61 19.37 5.53
N GLY A 336 -16.37 19.45 5.03
CA GLY A 336 -15.77 18.42 4.17
C GLY A 336 -15.69 17.04 4.86
N ARG A 337 -15.40 17.00 6.16
CA ARG A 337 -15.43 15.76 6.98
C ARG A 337 -16.82 15.12 7.04
N LEU A 338 -17.86 15.92 6.91
CA LEU A 338 -19.27 15.45 6.83
C LEU A 338 -19.70 15.12 5.40
N GLY A 339 -18.79 15.18 4.43
CA GLY A 339 -19.12 15.00 3.00
C GLY A 339 -19.95 16.14 2.40
N GLN A 340 -19.91 17.32 3.01
CA GLN A 340 -20.68 18.50 2.61
C GLN A 340 -19.75 19.64 2.22
N ALA A 341 -20.21 20.52 1.35
CA ALA A 341 -19.49 21.74 1.00
C ALA A 341 -19.98 22.91 1.88
N SER A 342 -19.06 23.72 2.42
CA SER A 342 -19.37 24.99 3.09
C SER A 342 -19.95 26.00 2.11
N ALA A 343 -20.45 27.13 2.57
CA ALA A 343 -20.95 28.19 1.68
C ALA A 343 -19.88 28.66 0.70
N ARG A 344 -18.66 28.92 1.19
CA ARG A 344 -17.52 29.32 0.36
C ARG A 344 -17.09 28.22 -0.60
N ALA A 345 -17.08 26.96 -0.16
CA ALA A 345 -16.76 25.82 -1.01
C ALA A 345 -17.74 25.68 -2.20
N ARG A 346 -19.04 25.91 -1.96
CA ARG A 346 -20.03 25.92 -3.04
C ARG A 346 -19.77 27.02 -4.05
N GLU A 347 -19.49 28.26 -3.59
CA GLU A 347 -19.15 29.38 -4.48
C GLU A 347 -17.95 29.03 -5.39
N VAL A 348 -16.94 28.40 -4.83
CA VAL A 348 -15.75 27.98 -5.60
C VAL A 348 -16.11 26.83 -6.55
N LEU A 349 -16.88 25.83 -6.11
CA LEU A 349 -17.31 24.71 -6.96
C LEU A 349 -18.19 25.15 -8.13
N ASP A 350 -19.03 26.15 -7.96
CA ASP A 350 -20.04 26.55 -8.94
C ASP A 350 -19.55 27.66 -9.91
N ASN A 351 -18.24 27.98 -9.91
CA ASN A 351 -17.69 28.98 -10.81
C ASN A 351 -17.18 28.40 -12.14
N VAL A 352 -16.95 29.30 -13.12
CA VAL A 352 -16.52 28.94 -14.48
C VAL A 352 -15.16 28.23 -14.55
N LEU A 353 -14.25 28.52 -13.62
CA LEU A 353 -12.96 27.86 -13.54
C LEU A 353 -13.11 26.40 -13.09
N SER A 354 -13.96 26.18 -12.09
CA SER A 354 -14.24 24.83 -11.58
C SER A 354 -14.95 23.96 -12.63
N ASP A 355 -15.86 24.55 -13.41
CA ASP A 355 -16.48 23.85 -14.55
C ASP A 355 -15.43 23.41 -15.58
N TYR A 356 -14.50 24.28 -15.91
CA TYR A 356 -13.41 24.01 -16.83
C TYR A 356 -12.49 22.89 -16.30
N LEU A 357 -12.12 22.94 -15.01
CA LEU A 357 -11.31 21.92 -14.38
C LEU A 357 -12.01 20.55 -14.30
N ARG A 358 -13.34 20.52 -14.08
CA ARG A 358 -14.14 19.27 -14.15
C ARG A 358 -14.09 18.66 -15.54
N GLY A 359 -14.21 19.49 -16.59
CA GLY A 359 -14.08 19.03 -17.98
C GLY A 359 -12.71 18.42 -18.26
N PHE A 360 -11.64 19.06 -17.79
CA PHE A 360 -10.29 18.53 -17.90
C PHE A 360 -10.13 17.18 -17.16
N GLN A 361 -10.56 17.10 -15.90
CA GLN A 361 -10.52 15.85 -15.13
C GLN A 361 -11.27 14.72 -15.83
N ALA A 362 -12.49 14.97 -16.31
CA ALA A 362 -13.32 13.99 -17.01
C ALA A 362 -12.66 13.46 -18.30
N SER A 363 -11.87 14.28 -18.99
CA SER A 363 -11.18 13.91 -20.23
C SER A 363 -9.93 13.06 -20.00
N SER A 364 -9.45 12.91 -18.76
CA SER A 364 -8.16 12.27 -18.41
C SER A 364 -8.20 10.74 -18.35
N ALA A 365 -9.31 10.09 -18.71
CA ALA A 365 -9.49 8.64 -18.59
C ALA A 365 -9.17 8.08 -17.17
N GLY A 366 -9.42 8.86 -16.12
CA GLY A 366 -9.20 8.49 -14.73
C GLY A 366 -7.76 8.71 -14.22
N GLN A 367 -6.86 9.23 -15.05
CA GLN A 367 -5.49 9.52 -14.63
C GLN A 367 -5.43 10.75 -13.69
N VAL A 368 -6.32 11.72 -13.88
CA VAL A 368 -6.46 12.90 -13.02
C VAL A 368 -7.57 12.64 -12.02
N ALA A 369 -7.22 12.56 -10.74
CA ALA A 369 -8.17 12.39 -9.66
C ALA A 369 -8.77 13.72 -9.21
N GLU A 370 -7.99 14.80 -9.30
CA GLU A 370 -8.40 16.16 -8.96
C GLU A 370 -7.59 17.20 -9.74
N ALA A 371 -8.13 18.40 -9.88
CA ALA A 371 -7.40 19.56 -10.33
C ALA A 371 -7.95 20.80 -9.61
N PHE A 372 -7.09 21.64 -9.07
CA PHE A 372 -7.48 22.87 -8.41
C PHE A 372 -6.47 24.00 -8.65
N VAL A 373 -6.94 25.21 -8.47
CA VAL A 373 -6.16 26.44 -8.62
C VAL A 373 -6.27 27.27 -7.35
N PHE A 374 -5.14 27.72 -6.86
CA PHE A 374 -5.08 28.70 -5.77
C PHE A 374 -4.37 29.98 -6.21
N ASP A 375 -4.79 31.10 -5.64
CA ASP A 375 -4.23 32.42 -5.96
C ASP A 375 -2.85 32.64 -5.31
N ILE A 376 -2.27 33.81 -5.57
CA ILE A 376 -0.97 34.19 -5.00
C ILE A 376 -0.96 34.36 -3.47
N TYR A 377 -2.12 34.25 -2.81
CA TYR A 377 -2.29 34.28 -1.36
C TYR A 377 -2.59 32.90 -0.75
N GLY A 378 -2.56 31.84 -1.57
CA GLY A 378 -2.88 30.47 -1.16
C GLY A 378 -4.38 30.19 -1.05
N GLN A 379 -5.27 31.07 -1.54
CA GLN A 379 -6.70 30.89 -1.46
C GLN A 379 -7.19 30.03 -2.64
N THR A 380 -7.89 28.93 -2.39
CA THR A 380 -8.48 28.11 -3.45
C THR A 380 -9.57 28.89 -4.19
N VAL A 381 -9.37 29.08 -5.51
CA VAL A 381 -10.26 29.88 -6.37
C VAL A 381 -11.00 29.06 -7.43
N GLY A 382 -10.59 27.83 -7.67
CA GLY A 382 -11.27 26.88 -8.55
C GLY A 382 -10.84 25.45 -8.28
N MET A 383 -11.77 24.50 -8.43
CA MET A 383 -11.49 23.08 -8.15
C MET A 383 -12.43 22.16 -8.93
N SER A 384 -11.90 21.05 -9.43
CA SER A 384 -12.70 20.04 -10.13
C SER A 384 -13.61 19.25 -9.17
N ARG A 385 -13.23 19.18 -7.91
CA ARG A 385 -13.95 18.57 -6.79
C ARG A 385 -13.56 19.26 -5.48
N LEU A 386 -14.33 19.00 -4.42
CA LEU A 386 -14.04 19.57 -3.11
C LEU A 386 -12.66 19.15 -2.63
N THR A 387 -11.77 20.12 -2.36
CA THR A 387 -10.46 19.93 -1.75
C THR A 387 -10.58 19.71 -0.23
N SER A 388 -9.53 19.18 0.41
CA SER A 388 -9.47 18.97 1.86
C SER A 388 -9.60 20.29 2.65
N ASP A 389 -9.05 21.38 2.10
CA ASP A 389 -8.98 22.71 2.72
C ASP A 389 -9.12 23.84 1.71
N PHE A 390 -9.32 25.05 2.22
CA PHE A 390 -9.38 26.28 1.44
C PHE A 390 -8.02 26.97 1.35
N ASP A 391 -7.27 26.96 2.48
CA ASP A 391 -5.98 27.62 2.60
C ASP A 391 -4.84 26.70 2.22
N GLN A 392 -4.23 26.95 1.08
CA GLN A 392 -3.07 26.21 0.58
C GLN A 392 -1.73 26.82 1.03
N SER A 393 -1.74 27.90 1.84
CA SER A 393 -0.52 28.66 2.13
C SER A 393 0.45 27.96 3.10
N ASP A 394 0.00 26.95 3.84
CA ASP A 394 0.82 26.09 4.69
C ASP A 394 1.31 24.83 3.97
N GLU A 395 0.80 24.57 2.76
CA GLU A 395 1.16 23.42 1.96
C GLU A 395 2.51 23.61 1.22
N PRO A 396 3.30 22.51 1.04
CA PRO A 396 4.57 22.57 0.32
C PRO A 396 4.47 23.16 -1.09
N GLN A 397 3.35 22.90 -1.78
CA GLN A 397 3.12 23.42 -3.13
C GLN A 397 3.03 24.94 -3.19
N TYR A 398 2.47 25.57 -2.16
CA TYR A 398 2.42 27.04 -2.08
C TYR A 398 3.79 27.62 -1.77
N GLN A 399 4.48 27.09 -0.74
CA GLN A 399 5.79 27.56 -0.33
C GLN A 399 6.80 27.46 -1.48
N MET A 400 6.71 26.41 -2.29
CA MET A 400 7.53 26.28 -3.50
C MET A 400 7.07 27.19 -4.63
N ALA A 401 5.76 27.45 -4.78
CA ALA A 401 5.23 28.36 -5.80
C ALA A 401 5.73 29.79 -5.61
N GLU A 402 5.93 30.25 -4.37
CA GLU A 402 6.52 31.57 -4.07
C GLU A 402 8.00 31.67 -4.49
N TYR A 403 8.74 30.53 -4.48
CA TYR A 403 10.13 30.42 -4.91
C TYR A 403 10.29 29.87 -6.34
N ILE A 404 9.21 29.44 -6.99
CA ILE A 404 9.28 28.83 -8.32
C ILE A 404 9.65 29.88 -9.36
N ASN A 405 10.86 29.76 -9.85
CA ASN A 405 11.27 30.33 -11.12
C ASN A 405 10.32 29.80 -12.21
N ARG A 406 9.92 30.63 -13.18
CA ARG A 406 8.86 30.42 -14.18
C ARG A 406 8.82 29.06 -14.90
N ASP A 407 9.88 28.27 -14.82
CA ASP A 407 10.02 26.97 -15.50
C ASP A 407 10.00 25.76 -14.56
N HIS A 408 9.85 25.94 -13.26
CA HIS A 408 9.84 24.81 -12.32
C HIS A 408 8.43 24.27 -12.12
N ALA A 409 8.34 22.96 -11.98
CA ALA A 409 7.17 22.25 -11.52
C ALA A 409 7.53 21.51 -10.24
N LEU A 410 6.63 21.49 -9.27
CA LEU A 410 6.73 20.61 -8.13
C LEU A 410 6.02 19.30 -8.47
N ILE A 411 6.70 18.17 -8.28
CA ILE A 411 6.10 16.82 -8.30
C ILE A 411 6.24 16.28 -6.88
N ALA A 412 5.11 16.17 -6.20
CA ALA A 412 5.07 15.67 -4.83
C ALA A 412 5.17 14.14 -4.79
N ASP A 413 5.67 13.63 -3.67
CA ASP A 413 5.63 12.21 -3.38
C ASP A 413 4.20 11.70 -3.18
N ILE A 414 4.03 10.37 -3.19
CA ILE A 414 2.72 9.74 -3.13
C ILE A 414 2.13 9.91 -1.73
N ARG A 415 0.90 10.39 -1.66
CA ARG A 415 0.11 10.50 -0.43
C ARG A 415 -1.31 10.02 -0.64
N PHE A 416 -1.94 9.51 0.43
CA PHE A 416 -3.37 9.25 0.40
C PHE A 416 -4.13 10.57 0.50
N ASP A 417 -5.00 10.82 -0.44
CA ASP A 417 -5.93 11.96 -0.40
C ASP A 417 -7.33 11.50 -0.01
N ALA A 418 -7.84 12.08 1.07
CA ALA A 418 -9.12 11.73 1.62
C ALA A 418 -10.30 12.21 0.75
N SER A 419 -10.12 13.29 0.01
CA SER A 419 -11.16 13.87 -0.85
C SER A 419 -11.43 12.98 -2.07
N THR A 420 -10.38 12.43 -2.68
CA THR A 420 -10.44 11.53 -3.84
C THR A 420 -10.57 10.07 -3.46
N ARG A 421 -10.23 9.70 -2.22
CA ARG A 421 -10.07 8.33 -1.72
C ARG A 421 -9.05 7.53 -2.52
N SER A 422 -8.01 8.20 -3.04
CA SER A 422 -6.97 7.63 -3.87
C SER A 422 -5.60 8.03 -3.36
N PHE A 423 -4.58 7.27 -3.75
CA PHE A 423 -3.19 7.67 -3.57
C PHE A 423 -2.78 8.54 -4.75
N LEU A 424 -2.36 9.76 -4.44
CA LEU A 424 -2.03 10.78 -5.43
C LEU A 424 -0.55 11.14 -5.40
N SER A 425 -0.02 11.49 -6.57
CA SER A 425 1.14 12.36 -6.72
C SER A 425 0.66 13.67 -7.35
N GLN A 426 0.94 14.79 -6.72
CA GLN A 426 0.48 16.08 -7.20
C GLN A 426 1.56 16.77 -8.04
N ILE A 427 1.13 17.36 -9.15
CA ILE A 427 1.96 18.25 -9.98
C ILE A 427 1.45 19.67 -9.79
N THR A 428 2.31 20.58 -9.33
CA THR A 428 1.98 22.00 -9.21
C THR A 428 2.83 22.82 -10.17
N VAL A 429 2.20 23.68 -10.95
CA VAL A 429 2.83 24.59 -11.90
C VAL A 429 2.25 26.00 -11.78
N PRO A 430 3.05 27.07 -12.03
CA PRO A 430 2.52 28.43 -12.04
C PRO A 430 1.67 28.69 -13.28
N ILE A 431 0.62 29.47 -13.10
CA ILE A 431 -0.17 30.09 -14.18
C ILE A 431 0.35 31.50 -14.35
N ILE A 432 0.94 31.77 -15.52
CA ILE A 432 1.63 33.04 -15.82
C ILE A 432 0.77 33.86 -16.77
N ASP A 433 0.60 35.13 -16.44
CA ASP A 433 -0.03 36.12 -17.31
C ASP A 433 0.83 36.35 -18.56
N PRO A 434 0.34 36.02 -19.77
CA PRO A 434 1.11 36.18 -20.99
C PRO A 434 1.36 37.66 -21.36
N GLU A 435 0.58 38.60 -20.82
CA GLU A 435 0.71 40.03 -21.14
C GLU A 435 1.84 40.71 -20.38
N ASN A 436 2.07 40.33 -19.12
CA ASN A 436 3.04 41.02 -18.26
C ASN A 436 4.05 40.07 -17.60
N GLY A 437 3.88 38.76 -17.78
CA GLY A 437 4.74 37.71 -17.25
C GLY A 437 4.68 37.54 -15.73
N ARG A 438 3.63 38.03 -15.05
CA ARG A 438 3.41 37.81 -13.62
C ARG A 438 2.69 36.51 -13.36
N ILE A 439 2.96 35.92 -12.19
CA ILE A 439 2.19 34.79 -11.71
C ILE A 439 0.81 35.26 -11.29
N LEU A 440 -0.23 34.70 -11.87
CA LEU A 440 -1.64 34.94 -11.52
C LEU A 440 -2.09 34.01 -10.39
N ALA A 441 -1.71 32.75 -10.48
CA ALA A 441 -2.18 31.66 -9.63
C ALA A 441 -1.24 30.45 -9.80
N ALA A 442 -1.51 29.37 -9.09
CA ALA A 442 -0.88 28.06 -9.33
C ALA A 442 -1.95 27.00 -9.59
N LEU A 443 -1.66 26.12 -10.55
CA LEU A 443 -2.46 24.96 -10.87
C LEU A 443 -1.84 23.74 -10.21
N THR A 444 -2.61 23.00 -9.42
CA THR A 444 -2.26 21.68 -8.91
C THR A 444 -3.15 20.62 -9.55
N VAL A 445 -2.52 19.55 -10.04
CA VAL A 445 -3.19 18.38 -10.61
C VAL A 445 -2.77 17.16 -9.82
N GLY A 446 -3.72 16.51 -9.16
CA GLY A 446 -3.54 15.26 -8.44
C GLY A 446 -3.73 14.08 -9.40
N LEU A 447 -2.65 13.33 -9.61
CA LEU A 447 -2.65 12.12 -10.44
C LEU A 447 -2.98 10.91 -9.58
N ASP A 448 -3.98 10.11 -9.95
CA ASP A 448 -4.13 8.77 -9.42
C ASP A 448 -2.95 7.91 -9.85
N VAL A 449 -2.06 7.56 -8.90
CA VAL A 449 -0.82 6.85 -9.23
C VAL A 449 -1.07 5.48 -9.85
N SER A 450 -2.17 4.82 -9.48
CA SER A 450 -2.53 3.52 -10.04
C SER A 450 -2.96 3.62 -11.51
N ALA A 451 -3.57 4.72 -11.92
CA ALA A 451 -4.00 4.95 -13.29
C ALA A 451 -2.91 5.62 -14.14
N ALA A 452 -2.21 6.63 -13.56
CA ALA A 452 -1.23 7.45 -14.29
C ALA A 452 0.10 6.74 -14.55
N LEU A 453 0.49 5.78 -13.70
CA LEU A 453 1.76 5.04 -13.80
C LEU A 453 1.58 3.62 -14.36
N ARG A 454 0.38 3.24 -14.79
CA ARG A 454 0.21 1.96 -15.49
C ARG A 454 1.12 1.91 -16.72
N PRO A 455 1.88 0.82 -16.89
CA PRO A 455 2.56 0.58 -18.15
C PRO A 455 1.51 0.57 -19.28
N GLU A 456 1.75 1.31 -20.35
CA GLU A 456 0.93 1.21 -21.55
C GLU A 456 0.89 -0.25 -22.01
N SER A 457 -0.30 -0.81 -22.14
CA SER A 457 -0.60 -2.19 -22.52
C SER A 457 -0.21 -2.48 -23.97
#